data_8e86498ec8b689f0266b0d41b2f53811
#
_entry.id   8e86498ec8b689f0266b0d41b2f53811
#
_cell.length_a   1.000
_cell.length_b   1.000
_cell.length_c   1.000
_cell.angle_alpha   90.00
_cell.angle_beta   90.00
_cell.angle_gamma   90.00
#
_symmetry.space_group_name_H-M   'P 1'
#
loop_
_entity.id
_entity.type
_entity.pdbx_description
1 polymer ?
#
loop_
_entity_poly.entity_id
_entity_poly.type
_entity_poly.pdbx_seq_one_letter_code
_entity_poly.pdbx_strand_id
1 'polypeptide(L)'
;MDLNFRVLKEPRGFIRVLQFVFSIFAFATTSGFGTTSIFSVTCSGSGSPFKVNVQFGYPFRMSYFPFQVPHSCPITPDDTLDSIELPFNFASNAEFFVATGVLSFLYCVGILGIYLFSSKMYAENQTVPIVDLGLTALMSLFWFAGSCAWAQGVRDVKYYMSPDNIIKWPAIGICRDIDKARCEQEASGSFATLNVSLILGFFNVLLWMAGCWFVYKETSFHGQRQPPPVGGAVPPFPQSNTQYPPQSPPPIQSPTFGTQY
;
A
#
# COMPACT_ATOMS: atom_id res chain seq x y z
N MET A 1 -11.81 22.93 21.32
CA MET A 1 -11.81 22.01 20.15
C MET A 1 -12.07 20.64 20.71
N ASP A 2 -13.28 20.12 20.52
CA ASP A 2 -13.61 18.78 21.01
C ASP A 2 -13.21 17.76 19.94
N LEU A 3 -12.20 16.95 20.25
CA LEU A 3 -11.72 15.87 19.39
C LEU A 3 -12.78 14.76 19.32
N ASN A 4 -13.33 14.54 18.14
CA ASN A 4 -14.35 13.51 17.94
C ASN A 4 -13.74 12.16 17.58
N PHE A 5 -13.23 11.43 18.58
CA PHE A 5 -12.68 10.07 18.39
C PHE A 5 -13.73 9.02 17.94
N ARG A 6 -15.02 9.35 18.02
CA ARG A 6 -16.08 8.43 17.58
C ARG A 6 -16.00 8.15 16.09
N VAL A 7 -15.54 9.12 15.30
CA VAL A 7 -15.36 8.98 13.84
C VAL A 7 -14.33 7.91 13.49
N LEU A 8 -13.31 7.68 14.31
CA LEU A 8 -12.32 6.61 14.08
C LEU A 8 -12.90 5.20 14.24
N LYS A 9 -14.00 5.06 14.95
CA LYS A 9 -14.74 3.79 15.12
C LYS A 9 -15.71 3.53 13.97
N GLU A 10 -16.03 4.54 13.18
CA GLU A 10 -16.85 4.41 11.99
C GLU A 10 -16.02 3.71 10.88
N PRO A 11 -16.65 2.91 10.00
CA PRO A 11 -15.92 2.17 8.95
C PRO A 11 -15.02 3.06 8.08
N ARG A 12 -15.47 4.30 7.78
CA ARG A 12 -14.70 5.29 7.00
C ARG A 12 -13.43 5.77 7.69
N GLY A 13 -13.50 6.04 9.00
CA GLY A 13 -12.33 6.46 9.78
C GLY A 13 -11.37 5.31 10.02
N PHE A 14 -11.90 4.13 10.34
CA PHE A 14 -11.12 2.93 10.58
C PHE A 14 -10.29 2.52 9.34
N ILE A 15 -10.89 2.54 8.14
CA ILE A 15 -10.16 2.23 6.90
C ILE A 15 -9.00 3.21 6.66
N ARG A 16 -9.15 4.51 6.99
CA ARG A 16 -8.09 5.51 6.87
C ARG A 16 -6.92 5.23 7.80
N VAL A 17 -7.18 4.75 9.02
CA VAL A 17 -6.12 4.33 9.94
C VAL A 17 -5.38 3.11 9.39
N LEU A 18 -6.07 2.13 8.83
CA LEU A 18 -5.42 1.00 8.19
C LEU A 18 -4.56 1.44 7.00
N GLN A 19 -5.10 2.28 6.11
CA GLN A 19 -4.36 2.84 4.97
C GLN A 19 -3.11 3.58 5.42
N PHE A 20 -3.20 4.38 6.50
CA PHE A 20 -2.06 5.08 7.10
C PHE A 20 -0.96 4.10 7.53
N VAL A 21 -1.31 3.08 8.32
CA VAL A 21 -0.34 2.11 8.87
C VAL A 21 0.30 1.28 7.76
N PHE A 22 -0.51 0.73 6.85
CA PHE A 22 -0.02 -0.16 5.80
C PHE A 22 0.75 0.58 4.69
N SER A 23 0.47 1.86 4.45
CA SER A 23 1.31 2.67 3.56
C SER A 23 2.73 2.83 4.12
N ILE A 24 2.87 3.09 5.44
CA ILE A 24 4.19 3.17 6.10
C ILE A 24 4.95 1.87 5.94
N PHE A 25 4.33 0.73 6.26
CA PHE A 25 5.00 -0.56 6.13
C PHE A 25 5.44 -0.84 4.70
N ALA A 26 4.61 -0.51 3.70
CA ALA A 26 4.93 -0.75 2.29
C ALA A 26 6.15 0.07 1.84
N PHE A 27 6.18 1.38 2.07
CA PHE A 27 7.31 2.18 1.63
C PHE A 27 8.56 1.96 2.49
N ALA A 28 8.42 1.74 3.81
CA ALA A 28 9.56 1.51 4.70
C ALA A 28 10.29 0.19 4.38
N THR A 29 9.56 -0.89 4.08
CA THR A 29 10.16 -2.16 3.68
C THR A 29 10.89 -2.10 2.35
N THR A 30 10.51 -1.17 1.45
CA THR A 30 11.18 -0.95 0.18
C THR A 30 12.38 -0.03 0.33
N SER A 31 12.22 1.14 0.98
CA SER A 31 13.27 2.14 1.14
C SER A 31 14.37 1.72 2.11
N GLY A 32 14.06 0.87 3.09
CA GLY A 32 15.03 0.31 4.02
C GLY A 32 15.71 -0.98 3.55
N PHE A 33 15.47 -1.39 2.29
CA PHE A 33 16.06 -2.62 1.78
C PHE A 33 17.54 -2.47 1.47
N GLY A 34 18.33 -3.43 1.94
CA GLY A 34 19.73 -3.63 1.58
C GLY A 34 20.13 -5.08 1.84
N THR A 35 20.94 -5.65 0.95
CA THR A 35 21.43 -7.02 1.06
C THR A 35 22.74 -7.20 0.31
N THR A 36 23.38 -8.36 0.48
CA THR A 36 24.66 -8.69 -0.15
C THR A 36 24.57 -10.07 -0.79
N SER A 37 24.97 -10.17 -2.05
CA SER A 37 25.25 -11.45 -2.71
C SER A 37 26.74 -11.73 -2.68
N ILE A 38 27.12 -12.99 -2.55
CA ILE A 38 28.51 -13.39 -2.39
C ILE A 38 28.85 -14.47 -3.42
N PHE A 39 29.93 -14.26 -4.15
CA PHE A 39 30.55 -15.29 -4.97
C PHE A 39 32.06 -15.40 -4.67
N SER A 40 32.64 -16.53 -4.94
CA SER A 40 34.08 -16.78 -4.75
C SER A 40 34.79 -16.92 -6.06
N VAL A 41 36.03 -16.45 -6.09
CA VAL A 41 36.99 -16.61 -7.20
C VAL A 41 38.15 -17.46 -6.69
N THR A 42 38.32 -18.64 -7.26
CA THR A 42 39.41 -19.55 -6.94
C THR A 42 40.34 -19.68 -8.14
N CYS A 43 41.61 -19.31 -7.98
CA CYS A 43 42.60 -19.43 -9.05
C CYS A 43 43.15 -20.85 -9.13
N SER A 44 43.41 -21.34 -10.34
CA SER A 44 44.06 -22.63 -10.58
C SER A 44 45.46 -22.61 -9.96
N GLY A 45 45.71 -23.52 -9.01
CA GLY A 45 46.98 -23.59 -8.25
C GLY A 45 47.03 -22.77 -6.96
N SER A 46 45.97 -22.04 -6.59
CA SER A 46 45.83 -21.33 -5.33
C SER A 46 44.84 -22.04 -4.43
N GLY A 47 45.20 -22.27 -3.16
CA GLY A 47 44.37 -23.07 -2.24
C GLY A 47 43.23 -22.33 -1.55
N SER A 48 43.16 -20.99 -1.60
CA SER A 48 42.14 -20.22 -0.89
C SER A 48 41.27 -19.38 -1.84
N PRO A 49 39.93 -19.48 -1.75
CA PRO A 49 39.01 -18.68 -2.55
C PRO A 49 38.99 -17.21 -2.10
N PHE A 50 39.00 -16.29 -3.04
CA PHE A 50 38.74 -14.88 -2.79
C PHE A 50 37.23 -14.60 -2.83
N LYS A 51 36.68 -14.03 -1.74
CA LYS A 51 35.25 -13.73 -1.62
C LYS A 51 34.93 -12.33 -2.12
N VAL A 52 34.05 -12.25 -3.09
CA VAL A 52 33.52 -10.99 -3.64
C VAL A 52 32.14 -10.74 -3.04
N ASN A 53 32.01 -9.58 -2.37
CA ASN A 53 30.75 -9.16 -1.77
C ASN A 53 30.11 -8.10 -2.65
N VAL A 54 28.95 -8.40 -3.23
CA VAL A 54 28.17 -7.49 -4.04
C VAL A 54 26.99 -6.97 -3.23
N GLN A 55 27.16 -5.75 -2.71
CA GLN A 55 26.10 -5.07 -1.97
C GLN A 55 25.13 -4.39 -2.92
N PHE A 56 23.84 -4.38 -2.58
CA PHE A 56 22.83 -3.62 -3.32
C PHE A 56 21.62 -3.34 -2.41
N GLY A 57 20.90 -2.26 -2.76
CA GLY A 57 19.76 -1.81 -1.98
C GLY A 57 19.05 -0.64 -2.62
N TYR A 58 18.15 -0.02 -1.86
CA TYR A 58 17.47 1.18 -2.31
C TYR A 58 18.48 2.32 -2.58
N PRO A 59 18.33 3.09 -3.65
CA PRO A 59 17.23 3.17 -4.61
C PRO A 59 17.32 2.20 -5.82
N PHE A 60 18.11 1.12 -5.75
CA PHE A 60 18.26 0.09 -6.81
C PHE A 60 18.96 0.62 -8.09
N ARG A 61 19.86 1.57 -7.93
CA ARG A 61 20.83 2.01 -8.93
C ARG A 61 22.14 1.29 -8.68
N MET A 62 22.40 0.25 -9.45
CA MET A 62 23.52 -0.66 -9.18
C MET A 62 24.89 0.03 -9.34
N SER A 63 24.98 1.09 -10.15
CA SER A 63 26.19 1.92 -10.26
C SER A 63 26.60 2.63 -8.96
N TYR A 64 25.69 2.73 -7.97
CA TYR A 64 26.01 3.31 -6.66
C TYR A 64 26.70 2.31 -5.71
N PHE A 65 26.79 1.05 -6.11
CA PHE A 65 27.33 -0.03 -5.30
C PHE A 65 28.47 -0.74 -6.06
N PRO A 66 29.63 -0.06 -6.26
CA PRO A 66 30.78 -0.70 -6.88
C PRO A 66 31.32 -1.82 -5.97
N PHE A 67 31.79 -2.90 -6.59
CA PHE A 67 32.42 -4.00 -5.87
C PHE A 67 33.76 -4.33 -6.50
N GLN A 68 34.65 -4.95 -5.72
CA GLN A 68 36.01 -5.22 -6.13
C GLN A 68 36.19 -6.69 -6.49
N VAL A 69 36.84 -6.92 -7.65
CA VAL A 69 37.16 -8.25 -8.16
C VAL A 69 38.67 -8.31 -8.46
N PRO A 70 39.38 -9.42 -8.20
CA PRO A 70 40.75 -9.59 -8.60
C PRO A 70 40.93 -9.44 -10.11
N HIS A 71 41.98 -8.70 -10.51
CA HIS A 71 42.27 -8.45 -11.91
C HIS A 71 42.73 -9.73 -12.65
N SER A 72 43.60 -10.52 -12.00
CA SER A 72 44.22 -11.71 -12.61
C SER A 72 44.49 -12.79 -11.57
N CYS A 73 44.90 -13.98 -12.07
CA CYS A 73 45.41 -15.08 -11.26
C CYS A 73 46.92 -15.23 -11.47
N PRO A 74 47.71 -15.57 -10.42
CA PRO A 74 47.33 -15.89 -9.03
C PRO A 74 46.97 -14.63 -8.23
N ILE A 75 46.07 -14.72 -7.24
CA ILE A 75 45.70 -13.60 -6.37
C ILE A 75 46.77 -13.47 -5.28
N THR A 76 47.47 -12.34 -5.29
CA THR A 76 48.48 -11.99 -4.26
C THR A 76 48.00 -10.81 -3.42
N PRO A 77 48.53 -10.59 -2.19
CA PRO A 77 48.11 -9.48 -1.35
C PRO A 77 48.37 -8.09 -1.96
N ASP A 78 49.28 -8.00 -2.91
CA ASP A 78 49.64 -6.75 -3.62
C ASP A 78 48.91 -6.57 -4.97
N ASP A 79 47.99 -7.48 -5.32
CA ASP A 79 47.26 -7.42 -6.58
C ASP A 79 46.29 -6.23 -6.63
N THR A 80 46.21 -5.64 -7.82
CA THR A 80 45.24 -4.60 -8.13
C THR A 80 43.84 -5.23 -8.22
N LEU A 81 42.90 -4.69 -7.45
CA LEU A 81 41.51 -5.05 -7.53
C LEU A 81 40.77 -4.13 -8.53
N ASP A 82 40.07 -4.72 -9.46
CA ASP A 82 39.22 -3.97 -10.38
C ASP A 82 37.92 -3.57 -9.69
N SER A 83 37.61 -2.26 -9.72
CA SER A 83 36.32 -1.77 -9.28
C SER A 83 35.30 -1.90 -10.40
N ILE A 84 34.29 -2.74 -10.20
CA ILE A 84 33.25 -3.01 -11.19
C ILE A 84 31.94 -2.37 -10.75
N GLU A 85 31.34 -1.61 -11.67
CA GLU A 85 30.01 -1.04 -11.56
C GLU A 85 29.03 -1.77 -12.49
N LEU A 86 27.90 -2.16 -11.96
CA LEU A 86 26.85 -2.76 -12.79
C LEU A 86 25.96 -1.66 -13.38
N PRO A 87 25.71 -1.65 -14.70
CA PRO A 87 24.97 -0.58 -15.37
C PRO A 87 23.44 -0.67 -15.18
N PHE A 88 22.98 -1.57 -14.32
CA PHE A 88 21.55 -1.79 -14.11
C PHE A 88 20.93 -0.70 -13.25
N ASN A 89 19.73 -0.27 -13.66
CA ASN A 89 18.98 0.75 -12.93
C ASN A 89 17.50 0.34 -12.84
N PHE A 90 17.06 -0.02 -11.64
CA PHE A 90 15.68 -0.39 -11.33
C PHE A 90 15.00 0.65 -10.43
N ALA A 91 15.63 1.84 -10.28
CA ALA A 91 15.18 2.88 -9.34
C ALA A 91 13.78 3.39 -9.66
N SER A 92 13.42 3.57 -10.93
CA SER A 92 12.16 4.20 -11.30
C SER A 92 10.94 3.45 -10.75
N ASN A 93 10.96 2.11 -10.77
CA ASN A 93 9.88 1.29 -10.24
C ASN A 93 9.80 1.36 -8.71
N ALA A 94 10.95 1.34 -8.04
CA ALA A 94 11.06 1.45 -6.59
C ALA A 94 10.68 2.85 -6.09
N GLU A 95 11.19 3.90 -6.73
CA GLU A 95 10.92 5.29 -6.40
C GLU A 95 9.44 5.63 -6.58
N PHE A 96 8.79 5.16 -7.65
CA PHE A 96 7.36 5.35 -7.86
C PHE A 96 6.52 4.65 -6.78
N PHE A 97 6.88 3.42 -6.42
CA PHE A 97 6.20 2.67 -5.34
C PHE A 97 6.34 3.39 -3.99
N VAL A 98 7.56 3.81 -3.64
CA VAL A 98 7.84 4.56 -2.41
C VAL A 98 7.13 5.91 -2.40
N ALA A 99 7.16 6.67 -3.51
CA ALA A 99 6.44 7.94 -3.63
C ALA A 99 4.94 7.77 -3.43
N THR A 100 4.34 6.72 -4.01
CA THR A 100 2.92 6.37 -3.80
C THR A 100 2.63 6.14 -2.32
N GLY A 101 3.50 5.40 -1.62
CA GLY A 101 3.38 5.14 -0.18
C GLY A 101 3.44 6.41 0.66
N VAL A 102 4.41 7.29 0.38
CA VAL A 102 4.57 8.57 1.08
C VAL A 102 3.38 9.50 0.83
N LEU A 103 2.92 9.63 -0.42
CA LEU A 103 1.74 10.44 -0.76
C LEU A 103 0.49 9.91 -0.06
N SER A 104 0.31 8.59 -0.02
CA SER A 104 -0.79 7.94 0.70
C SER A 104 -0.75 8.21 2.20
N PHE A 105 0.41 8.12 2.80
CA PHE A 105 0.65 8.47 4.21
C PHE A 105 0.25 9.92 4.50
N LEU A 106 0.77 10.89 3.73
CA LEU A 106 0.47 12.31 3.90
C LEU A 106 -1.03 12.60 3.71
N TYR A 107 -1.65 11.99 2.72
CA TYR A 107 -3.08 12.12 2.49
C TYR A 107 -3.91 11.59 3.67
N CYS A 108 -3.55 10.40 4.21
CA CYS A 108 -4.24 9.85 5.39
C CYS A 108 -4.12 10.75 6.62
N VAL A 109 -2.95 11.37 6.85
CA VAL A 109 -2.77 12.36 7.93
C VAL A 109 -3.71 13.54 7.73
N GLY A 110 -3.77 14.09 6.51
CA GLY A 110 -4.63 15.23 6.19
C GLY A 110 -6.11 14.92 6.38
N ILE A 111 -6.60 13.82 5.81
CA ILE A 111 -8.02 13.48 5.88
C ILE A 111 -8.46 13.06 7.29
N LEU A 112 -7.61 12.35 8.04
CA LEU A 112 -7.86 12.03 9.44
C LEU A 112 -7.93 13.30 10.28
N GLY A 113 -7.06 14.29 9.99
CA GLY A 113 -7.14 15.62 10.61
C GLY A 113 -8.50 16.28 10.35
N ILE A 114 -8.98 16.29 9.11
CA ILE A 114 -10.31 16.83 8.77
C ILE A 114 -11.41 16.08 9.51
N TYR A 115 -11.35 14.77 9.61
CA TYR A 115 -12.35 13.97 10.32
C TYR A 115 -12.37 14.24 11.83
N LEU A 116 -11.21 14.47 12.46
CA LEU A 116 -11.11 14.72 13.90
C LEU A 116 -11.46 16.16 14.30
N PHE A 117 -10.99 17.16 13.53
CA PHE A 117 -11.12 18.57 13.89
C PHE A 117 -12.30 19.28 13.22
N SER A 118 -12.73 18.80 12.05
CA SER A 118 -13.72 19.49 11.21
C SER A 118 -14.82 18.54 10.71
N SER A 119 -15.29 17.63 11.55
CA SER A 119 -16.32 16.65 11.19
C SER A 119 -17.61 17.30 10.67
N LYS A 120 -17.97 18.48 11.18
CA LYS A 120 -19.11 19.28 10.71
C LYS A 120 -18.91 19.74 9.26
N MET A 121 -17.72 20.25 8.93
CA MET A 121 -17.39 20.71 7.57
C MET A 121 -17.50 19.55 6.56
N TYR A 122 -17.08 18.34 6.94
CA TYR A 122 -17.23 17.16 6.11
C TYR A 122 -18.69 16.74 5.94
N ALA A 123 -19.53 16.91 6.98
CA ALA A 123 -20.93 16.53 6.95
C ALA A 123 -21.83 17.52 6.21
N GLU A 124 -21.56 18.83 6.34
CA GLU A 124 -22.39 19.90 5.77
C GLU A 124 -22.02 20.25 4.32
N ASN A 125 -20.75 20.06 3.94
CA ASN A 125 -20.26 20.41 2.60
C ASN A 125 -20.30 19.17 1.67
N GLN A 126 -21.06 19.27 0.58
CA GLN A 126 -21.17 18.19 -0.41
C GLN A 126 -19.90 18.02 -1.27
N THR A 127 -19.07 19.04 -1.39
CA THR A 127 -17.87 19.01 -2.22
C THR A 127 -16.75 18.19 -1.58
N VAL A 128 -16.61 18.26 -0.25
CA VAL A 128 -15.51 17.58 0.46
C VAL A 128 -15.52 16.04 0.28
N PRO A 129 -16.66 15.33 0.44
CA PRO A 129 -16.71 13.90 0.16
C PRO A 129 -16.45 13.54 -1.31
N ILE A 130 -16.81 14.40 -2.26
CA ILE A 130 -16.55 14.17 -3.69
C ILE A 130 -15.05 14.27 -4.00
N VAL A 131 -14.38 15.28 -3.44
CA VAL A 131 -12.92 15.44 -3.58
C VAL A 131 -12.19 14.28 -2.90
N ASP A 132 -12.62 13.88 -1.70
CA ASP A 132 -12.08 12.71 -0.98
C ASP A 132 -12.24 11.43 -1.82
N LEU A 133 -13.39 11.21 -2.45
CA LEU A 133 -13.60 10.09 -3.36
C LEU A 133 -12.64 10.12 -4.55
N GLY A 134 -12.50 11.27 -5.21
CA GLY A 134 -11.61 11.43 -6.36
C GLY A 134 -10.15 11.15 -6.02
N LEU A 135 -9.66 11.70 -4.90
CA LEU A 135 -8.29 11.46 -4.42
C LEU A 135 -8.09 10.00 -3.98
N THR A 136 -9.08 9.39 -3.34
CA THR A 136 -9.01 7.98 -2.93
C THR A 136 -8.95 7.05 -4.15
N ALA A 137 -9.74 7.34 -5.19
CA ALA A 137 -9.71 6.59 -6.44
C ALA A 137 -8.36 6.74 -7.15
N LEU A 138 -7.81 7.95 -7.19
CA LEU A 138 -6.47 8.21 -7.76
C LEU A 138 -5.38 7.43 -7.00
N MET A 139 -5.41 7.42 -5.67
CA MET A 139 -4.48 6.64 -4.86
C MET A 139 -4.62 5.13 -5.09
N SER A 140 -5.85 4.63 -5.27
CA SER A 140 -6.10 3.22 -5.63
C SER A 140 -5.43 2.85 -6.96
N LEU A 141 -5.53 3.73 -7.97
CA LEU A 141 -4.85 3.54 -9.26
C LEU A 141 -3.32 3.58 -9.12
N PHE A 142 -2.78 4.51 -8.31
CA PHE A 142 -1.34 4.60 -8.08
C PHE A 142 -0.81 3.35 -7.37
N TRP A 143 -1.52 2.83 -6.36
CA TRP A 143 -1.14 1.59 -5.69
C TRP A 143 -1.18 0.40 -6.65
N PHE A 144 -2.20 0.30 -7.51
CA PHE A 144 -2.28 -0.78 -8.50
C PHE A 144 -1.12 -0.71 -9.50
N ALA A 145 -0.94 0.45 -10.15
CA ALA A 145 0.14 0.65 -11.12
C ALA A 145 1.53 0.50 -10.47
N GLY A 146 1.72 1.09 -9.29
CA GLY A 146 2.97 1.03 -8.53
C GLY A 146 3.32 -0.39 -8.08
N SER A 147 2.35 -1.16 -7.59
CA SER A 147 2.58 -2.56 -7.18
C SER A 147 2.92 -3.44 -8.37
N CYS A 148 2.25 -3.26 -9.52
CA CYS A 148 2.57 -4.00 -10.75
C CYS A 148 3.97 -3.64 -11.27
N ALA A 149 4.31 -2.35 -11.33
CA ALA A 149 5.64 -1.89 -11.75
C ALA A 149 6.73 -2.37 -10.78
N TRP A 150 6.47 -2.33 -9.48
CA TRP A 150 7.39 -2.81 -8.47
C TRP A 150 7.58 -4.33 -8.50
N ALA A 151 6.52 -5.11 -8.79
CA ALA A 151 6.64 -6.54 -8.98
C ALA A 151 7.60 -6.91 -10.14
N GLN A 152 7.51 -6.16 -11.24
CA GLN A 152 8.48 -6.26 -12.33
C GLN A 152 9.90 -5.90 -11.84
N GLY A 153 10.07 -4.77 -11.14
CA GLY A 153 11.35 -4.33 -10.61
C GLY A 153 11.99 -5.36 -9.67
N VAL A 154 11.23 -5.93 -8.75
CA VAL A 154 11.72 -6.98 -7.83
C VAL A 154 12.15 -8.24 -8.59
N ARG A 155 11.41 -8.64 -9.61
CA ARG A 155 11.79 -9.77 -10.48
C ARG A 155 13.14 -9.50 -11.16
N ASP A 156 13.31 -8.31 -11.72
CA ASP A 156 14.51 -7.94 -12.44
C ASP A 156 15.71 -7.82 -11.48
N VAL A 157 15.55 -7.21 -10.30
CA VAL A 157 16.58 -7.17 -9.25
C VAL A 157 17.01 -8.59 -8.85
N LYS A 158 16.06 -9.51 -8.61
CA LYS A 158 16.37 -10.90 -8.26
C LYS A 158 17.17 -11.61 -9.36
N TYR A 159 16.80 -11.38 -10.61
CA TYR A 159 17.46 -12.01 -11.74
C TYR A 159 18.89 -11.50 -11.92
N TYR A 160 19.06 -10.17 -12.01
CA TYR A 160 20.37 -9.57 -12.29
C TYR A 160 21.32 -9.60 -11.09
N MET A 161 20.80 -9.59 -9.86
CA MET A 161 21.61 -9.63 -8.63
C MET A 161 21.80 -11.05 -8.07
N SER A 162 21.34 -12.08 -8.79
CA SER A 162 21.73 -13.46 -8.52
C SER A 162 23.23 -13.65 -8.80
N PRO A 163 24.00 -14.29 -7.88
CA PRO A 163 25.42 -14.55 -8.10
C PRO A 163 25.73 -15.25 -9.43
N ASP A 164 24.89 -16.19 -9.85
CA ASP A 164 25.06 -16.90 -11.14
C ASP A 164 25.02 -15.96 -12.36
N ASN A 165 24.21 -14.92 -12.31
CA ASN A 165 24.09 -13.95 -13.39
C ASN A 165 25.19 -12.87 -13.29
N ILE A 166 25.58 -12.49 -12.07
CA ILE A 166 26.70 -11.56 -11.83
C ILE A 166 28.00 -12.16 -12.38
N ILE A 167 28.32 -13.43 -12.04
CA ILE A 167 29.52 -14.13 -12.50
C ILE A 167 29.62 -14.16 -14.03
N LYS A 168 28.50 -14.27 -14.74
CA LYS A 168 28.45 -14.30 -16.21
C LYS A 168 28.55 -12.90 -16.84
N TRP A 169 28.57 -11.83 -16.05
CA TRP A 169 28.61 -10.47 -16.57
C TRP A 169 29.92 -10.17 -17.30
N PRO A 170 29.86 -9.58 -18.51
CA PRO A 170 31.06 -9.40 -19.34
C PRO A 170 32.20 -8.60 -18.69
N ALA A 171 31.89 -7.69 -17.75
CA ALA A 171 32.90 -6.91 -17.07
C ALA A 171 33.72 -7.71 -16.04
N ILE A 172 33.25 -8.91 -15.62
CA ILE A 172 33.99 -9.78 -14.72
C ILE A 172 34.90 -10.70 -15.55
N GLY A 173 36.03 -10.12 -16.06
CA GLY A 173 36.93 -10.82 -17.00
C GLY A 173 37.53 -12.08 -16.43
N ILE A 174 37.88 -12.09 -15.12
CA ILE A 174 38.53 -13.23 -14.47
C ILE A 174 37.64 -14.51 -14.46
N CYS A 175 36.34 -14.37 -14.41
CA CYS A 175 35.40 -15.53 -14.41
C CYS A 175 35.15 -16.11 -15.80
N ARG A 176 35.70 -15.51 -16.86
CA ARG A 176 35.56 -16.00 -18.24
C ARG A 176 36.63 -17.03 -18.61
N ASP A 177 37.79 -16.95 -17.98
CA ASP A 177 38.91 -17.84 -18.26
C ASP A 177 38.86 -19.03 -17.28
N ILE A 178 38.13 -20.08 -17.67
CA ILE A 178 37.88 -21.27 -16.85
C ILE A 178 39.18 -22.03 -16.54
N ASP A 179 40.21 -21.89 -17.36
CA ASP A 179 41.47 -22.54 -17.12
C ASP A 179 42.30 -21.84 -16.04
N LYS A 180 42.11 -20.55 -15.82
CA LYS A 180 42.82 -19.76 -14.83
C LYS A 180 42.07 -19.56 -13.53
N ALA A 181 40.76 -19.35 -13.60
CA ALA A 181 39.93 -19.12 -12.41
C ALA A 181 38.58 -19.83 -12.47
N ARG A 182 38.13 -20.30 -11.32
CA ARG A 182 36.80 -20.85 -11.11
C ARG A 182 36.00 -19.93 -10.22
N CYS A 183 34.86 -19.43 -10.74
CA CYS A 183 33.94 -18.59 -9.98
C CYS A 183 32.74 -19.42 -9.55
N GLU A 184 32.44 -19.42 -8.27
CA GLU A 184 31.35 -20.20 -7.69
C GLU A 184 30.43 -19.31 -6.83
N GLN A 185 29.14 -19.61 -6.88
CA GLN A 185 28.16 -18.96 -6.03
C GLN A 185 28.34 -19.44 -4.59
N GLU A 186 28.44 -18.51 -3.62
CA GLU A 186 28.47 -18.87 -2.20
C GLU A 186 27.12 -18.55 -1.52
N ALA A 187 26.62 -17.30 -1.67
CA ALA A 187 25.38 -16.90 -1.04
C ALA A 187 24.62 -15.90 -1.91
N SER A 188 23.34 -16.12 -2.06
CA SER A 188 22.42 -15.16 -2.67
C SER A 188 21.88 -14.21 -1.62
N GLY A 189 21.72 -12.94 -1.99
CA GLY A 189 21.08 -11.94 -1.12
C GLY A 189 19.66 -12.35 -0.70
N SER A 190 19.25 -11.95 0.51
CA SER A 190 17.89 -12.21 0.98
C SER A 190 16.90 -11.22 0.38
N PHE A 191 15.91 -11.72 -0.36
CA PHE A 191 14.84 -10.93 -0.97
C PHE A 191 13.52 -10.99 -0.20
N ALA A 192 13.54 -11.52 1.04
CA ALA A 192 12.33 -11.69 1.85
C ALA A 192 11.59 -10.36 2.07
N THR A 193 12.31 -9.29 2.42
CA THR A 193 11.75 -7.96 2.64
C THR A 193 11.11 -7.39 1.37
N LEU A 194 11.67 -7.63 0.18
CA LEU A 194 11.06 -7.20 -1.08
C LEU A 194 9.77 -7.99 -1.38
N ASN A 195 9.72 -9.28 -1.04
CA ASN A 195 8.47 -10.03 -1.17
C ASN A 195 7.39 -9.48 -0.24
N VAL A 196 7.76 -9.15 1.01
CA VAL A 196 6.83 -8.50 1.96
C VAL A 196 6.35 -7.15 1.42
N SER A 197 7.22 -6.32 0.83
CA SER A 197 6.82 -5.04 0.26
C SER A 197 5.78 -5.21 -0.86
N LEU A 198 5.91 -6.25 -1.70
CA LEU A 198 4.92 -6.56 -2.74
C LEU A 198 3.56 -6.96 -2.16
N ILE A 199 3.57 -7.84 -1.15
CA ILE A 199 2.33 -8.26 -0.46
C ILE A 199 1.63 -7.03 0.14
N LEU A 200 2.39 -6.16 0.81
CA LEU A 200 1.87 -4.91 1.38
C LEU A 200 1.36 -3.94 0.30
N GLY A 201 2.02 -3.88 -0.86
CA GLY A 201 1.58 -3.08 -1.99
C GLY A 201 0.21 -3.53 -2.51
N PHE A 202 0.05 -4.79 -2.84
CA PHE A 202 -1.24 -5.34 -3.29
C PHE A 202 -2.32 -5.30 -2.20
N PHE A 203 -1.94 -5.46 -0.94
CA PHE A 203 -2.87 -5.28 0.16
C PHE A 203 -3.37 -3.82 0.26
N ASN A 204 -2.50 -2.84 0.04
CA ASN A 204 -2.91 -1.45 -0.07
C ASN A 204 -3.90 -1.24 -1.23
N VAL A 205 -3.72 -1.88 -2.40
CA VAL A 205 -4.73 -1.80 -3.48
C VAL A 205 -6.12 -2.15 -2.95
N LEU A 206 -6.25 -3.27 -2.23
CA LEU A 206 -7.53 -3.71 -1.66
C LEU A 206 -8.07 -2.72 -0.62
N LEU A 207 -7.21 -2.20 0.26
CA LEU A 207 -7.60 -1.20 1.26
C LEU A 207 -8.09 0.10 0.62
N TRP A 208 -7.43 0.58 -0.45
CA TRP A 208 -7.82 1.80 -1.14
C TRP A 208 -9.09 1.61 -1.97
N MET A 209 -9.28 0.45 -2.59
CA MET A 209 -10.56 0.09 -3.25
C MET A 209 -11.72 0.03 -2.24
N ALA A 210 -11.51 -0.60 -1.08
CA ALA A 210 -12.51 -0.60 0.00
C ALA A 210 -12.79 0.83 0.52
N GLY A 211 -11.73 1.65 0.63
CA GLY A 211 -11.85 3.07 0.96
C GLY A 211 -12.73 3.84 -0.03
N CYS A 212 -12.56 3.63 -1.33
CA CYS A 212 -13.43 4.21 -2.37
C CYS A 212 -14.90 3.86 -2.13
N TRP A 213 -15.18 2.61 -1.80
CA TRP A 213 -16.55 2.16 -1.53
C TRP A 213 -17.16 2.86 -0.31
N PHE A 214 -16.41 2.99 0.79
CA PHE A 214 -16.92 3.69 1.98
C PHE A 214 -17.13 5.18 1.74
N VAL A 215 -16.18 5.85 1.06
CA VAL A 215 -16.31 7.27 0.73
C VAL A 215 -17.44 7.50 -0.28
N TYR A 216 -17.62 6.61 -1.27
CA TYR A 216 -18.73 6.69 -2.23
C TYR A 216 -20.10 6.72 -1.53
N LYS A 217 -20.28 5.91 -0.49
CA LYS A 217 -21.52 5.93 0.32
C LYS A 217 -21.79 7.26 1.03
N GLU A 218 -20.76 8.06 1.26
CA GLU A 218 -20.89 9.38 1.88
C GLU A 218 -21.19 10.49 0.86
N THR A 219 -21.04 10.22 -0.44
CA THR A 219 -21.34 11.19 -1.50
C THR A 219 -22.82 11.23 -1.81
N SER A 220 -23.28 12.35 -2.39
CA SER A 220 -24.64 12.54 -2.91
C SER A 220 -25.01 11.57 -4.04
N PHE A 221 -24.03 10.88 -4.65
CA PHE A 221 -24.27 9.89 -5.69
C PHE A 221 -24.92 8.60 -5.20
N HIS A 222 -24.79 8.25 -3.92
CA HIS A 222 -25.33 6.99 -3.38
C HIS A 222 -26.77 7.10 -2.87
N GLY A 223 -27.36 8.27 -2.84
CA GLY A 223 -28.73 8.54 -2.42
C GLY A 223 -28.83 9.89 -1.77
N GLN A 224 -29.98 10.55 -1.97
CA GLN A 224 -30.26 11.79 -1.26
C GLN A 224 -30.19 11.50 0.24
N ARG A 225 -29.25 12.14 0.95
CA ARG A 225 -29.29 12.21 2.40
C ARG A 225 -30.67 12.72 2.78
N GLN A 226 -31.55 11.85 3.29
CA GLN A 226 -32.78 12.35 3.91
C GLN A 226 -32.32 13.28 5.05
N PRO A 227 -32.75 14.54 5.05
CA PRO A 227 -32.49 15.41 6.19
C PRO A 227 -33.02 14.68 7.43
N PRO A 228 -32.34 14.76 8.60
CA PRO A 228 -32.86 14.21 9.82
C PRO A 228 -34.27 14.74 10.00
N PRO A 229 -35.26 13.93 10.41
CA PRO A 229 -36.63 14.40 10.56
C PRO A 229 -36.61 15.56 11.56
N VAL A 230 -36.83 16.76 11.03
CA VAL A 230 -37.04 17.95 11.84
C VAL A 230 -38.32 17.71 12.62
N GLY A 231 -38.18 17.65 13.93
CA GLY A 231 -39.15 17.42 14.97
C GLY A 231 -40.62 17.23 14.56
N GLY A 232 -41.15 16.05 14.77
CA GLY A 232 -42.56 15.86 15.11
C GLY A 232 -43.61 16.13 14.02
N ALA A 233 -43.40 15.58 12.80
CA ALA A 233 -44.54 15.34 11.91
C ALA A 233 -44.71 13.82 11.81
N VAL A 234 -45.75 13.28 12.46
CA VAL A 234 -46.23 11.92 12.23
C VAL A 234 -46.51 11.77 10.72
N PRO A 235 -45.96 10.76 10.04
CA PRO A 235 -46.25 10.58 8.62
C PRO A 235 -47.77 10.37 8.47
N PRO A 236 -48.40 11.04 7.48
CA PRO A 236 -49.79 10.77 7.18
C PRO A 236 -49.92 9.30 6.77
N PHE A 237 -50.75 8.56 7.47
CA PHE A 237 -51.08 7.17 7.11
C PHE A 237 -51.56 7.16 5.64
N PRO A 238 -51.20 6.16 4.84
CA PRO A 238 -51.74 6.01 3.50
C PRO A 238 -53.23 5.85 3.59
N GLN A 239 -53.98 6.82 3.09
CA GLN A 239 -55.43 6.71 2.90
C GLN A 239 -55.69 5.56 1.92
N SER A 240 -56.08 4.41 2.44
CA SER A 240 -56.71 3.39 1.61
C SER A 240 -58.11 3.93 1.21
N ASN A 241 -58.28 4.19 -0.09
CA ASN A 241 -59.58 4.46 -0.70
C ASN A 241 -60.45 3.17 -0.65
N THR A 242 -60.99 2.87 0.51
CA THR A 242 -62.12 1.98 0.66
C THR A 242 -63.30 2.83 1.11
N GLN A 243 -64.13 3.15 0.14
CA GLN A 243 -65.38 3.81 0.28
C GLN A 243 -66.37 2.84 1.01
N TYR A 244 -66.46 2.94 2.34
CA TYR A 244 -67.56 2.30 3.10
C TYR A 244 -68.71 3.29 3.23
N PRO A 245 -69.97 2.84 3.00
CA PRO A 245 -71.15 3.68 3.20
C PRO A 245 -71.31 4.04 4.69
N PRO A 246 -71.97 5.17 5.03
CA PRO A 246 -72.04 5.63 6.42
C PRO A 246 -73.01 4.71 7.22
N GLN A 247 -72.44 4.05 8.23
CA GLN A 247 -73.23 3.37 9.24
C GLN A 247 -73.71 4.37 10.27
N SER A 248 -75.02 4.36 10.53
CA SER A 248 -75.72 5.14 11.55
C SER A 248 -75.19 4.79 12.95
N PRO A 249 -75.07 5.76 13.85
CA PRO A 249 -74.64 5.46 15.25
C PRO A 249 -75.70 4.71 16.00
N PRO A 250 -75.35 3.74 16.87
CA PRO A 250 -76.30 3.04 17.73
C PRO A 250 -76.84 4.01 18.79
N PRO A 251 -78.13 3.76 19.26
CA PRO A 251 -78.74 4.65 20.21
C PRO A 251 -78.10 4.56 21.61
N ILE A 252 -77.90 5.74 22.19
CA ILE A 252 -77.38 5.91 23.56
C ILE A 252 -78.43 5.39 24.57
N GLN A 253 -78.09 4.30 25.27
CA GLN A 253 -78.90 3.85 26.43
C GLN A 253 -78.44 4.65 27.67
N SER A 254 -79.40 5.37 28.29
CA SER A 254 -79.20 6.09 29.54
C SER A 254 -79.08 5.09 30.72
N PRO A 255 -78.16 5.31 31.66
CA PRO A 255 -78.15 4.45 32.87
C PRO A 255 -79.29 4.81 33.79
N THR A 256 -80.12 3.79 34.12
CA THR A 256 -81.17 3.83 35.14
C THR A 256 -80.47 3.78 36.51
N PHE A 257 -80.65 4.84 37.32
CA PHE A 257 -80.30 4.81 38.74
C PHE A 257 -81.35 4.01 39.47
N GLY A 258 -81.00 2.85 39.97
CA GLY A 258 -81.81 2.07 40.96
C GLY A 258 -81.42 2.46 42.37
N THR A 259 -82.28 3.17 43.05
CA THR A 259 -82.30 3.34 44.49
C THR A 259 -82.76 2.04 45.14
N GLN A 260 -81.97 1.49 46.07
CA GLN A 260 -82.51 0.55 47.08
C GLN A 260 -82.05 0.95 48.48
N TYR A 261 -83.01 0.83 49.40
CA TYR A 261 -82.97 1.03 50.81
C TYR A 261 -81.88 0.25 51.57
#